data_5b7cb889723c1c312bc04a7d6efa7400
#
_entry.id   5b7cb889723c1c312bc04a7d6efa7400
#
_cell.length_a   1.000
_cell.length_b   1.000
_cell.length_c   1.000
_cell.angle_alpha   90.00
_cell.angle_beta   90.00
_cell.angle_gamma   90.00
#
_symmetry.space_group_name_H-M   'P 1'
#
loop_
_entity.id
_entity.type
_entity.pdbx_description
1 polymer ?
#
loop_
_entity_poly.entity_id
_entity_poly.type
_entity_poly.pdbx_seq_one_letter_code
_entity_poly.pdbx_strand_id
1 'polypeptide(L)'
;VAMDIGGHLTFIESFKRIQWWTICVVMCIAILMAWIAVHWGHRPIRRANEKIRAITSSKLHMRLDPKDVPVELEETVASFNAMLGRIEDGYAQLANVSADIAHELRTPVTNLTTQTEVVVGQARSTDEYREVLYSNLEEFGRLNRMINDMLFLAQTGNDPRNLDLQIVNLTKTIQGLFEYFEAWVEEQGVSLQFKGRAVPIRADREMLRRALSNLLSNAIRYTPRGETATVRVSQNEQATTIGVENPGEKIPAEDLPRLFNRFYRGDPSRQRKGDGAGLGLAIVKSIVEAHGGK
;
A
#
# COMPACT_ATOMS: atom_id res chain seq x y z
N VAL A 1 -54.29 -57.77 67.31
CA VAL A 1 -54.26 -57.60 65.87
C VAL A 1 -52.78 -57.42 65.44
N ALA A 2 -52.17 -58.52 65.02
CA ALA A 2 -50.82 -58.47 64.44
C ALA A 2 -50.96 -58.05 62.98
N MET A 3 -50.55 -56.87 62.62
CA MET A 3 -50.54 -56.41 61.24
C MET A 3 -49.27 -56.97 60.56
N ASP A 4 -49.46 -57.67 59.46
CA ASP A 4 -48.32 -58.23 58.67
C ASP A 4 -47.48 -57.13 58.02
N ILE A 5 -46.38 -56.84 58.63
CA ILE A 5 -45.43 -55.81 58.18
C ILE A 5 -44.54 -56.37 57.07
N GLY A 6 -44.49 -57.70 56.82
CA GLY A 6 -43.65 -58.37 55.83
C GLY A 6 -43.90 -57.90 54.38
N GLY A 7 -45.20 -57.77 54.02
CA GLY A 7 -45.63 -57.33 52.67
C GLY A 7 -45.23 -55.89 52.35
N HIS A 8 -45.26 -55.04 53.37
CA HIS A 8 -44.81 -53.62 53.17
C HIS A 8 -43.32 -53.48 52.98
N LEU A 9 -42.49 -54.25 53.64
CA LEU A 9 -41.04 -54.22 53.53
C LEU A 9 -40.55 -54.69 52.13
N THR A 10 -41.13 -55.79 51.66
CA THR A 10 -40.82 -56.31 50.33
C THR A 10 -41.28 -55.37 49.20
N PHE A 11 -42.41 -54.68 49.38
CA PHE A 11 -42.87 -53.65 48.45
C PHE A 11 -41.96 -52.46 48.42
N ILE A 12 -41.47 -51.95 49.56
CA ILE A 12 -40.55 -50.85 49.68
C ILE A 12 -39.18 -51.20 49.01
N GLU A 13 -38.67 -52.42 49.21
CA GLU A 13 -37.45 -52.89 48.61
C GLU A 13 -37.55 -53.01 47.08
N SER A 14 -38.67 -53.56 46.56
CA SER A 14 -38.88 -53.62 45.10
C SER A 14 -39.08 -52.23 44.50
N PHE A 15 -39.79 -51.33 45.20
CA PHE A 15 -39.93 -49.94 44.77
C PHE A 15 -38.59 -49.19 44.69
N LYS A 16 -37.77 -49.33 45.73
CA LYS A 16 -36.41 -48.77 45.77
C LYS A 16 -35.55 -49.32 44.61
N ARG A 17 -35.63 -50.61 44.31
CA ARG A 17 -34.90 -51.27 43.23
C ARG A 17 -35.32 -50.72 41.87
N ILE A 18 -36.61 -50.58 41.60
CA ILE A 18 -37.11 -49.97 40.37
C ILE A 18 -36.72 -48.53 40.28
N GLN A 19 -36.76 -47.73 41.34
CA GLN A 19 -36.36 -46.35 41.40
C GLN A 19 -34.88 -46.20 41.07
N TRP A 20 -34.01 -47.04 41.63
CA TRP A 20 -32.58 -47.02 41.33
C TRP A 20 -32.31 -47.38 39.85
N TRP A 21 -32.99 -48.36 39.31
CA TRP A 21 -32.89 -48.72 37.90
C TRP A 21 -33.34 -47.59 36.97
N THR A 22 -34.44 -46.95 37.27
CA THR A 22 -34.90 -45.79 36.48
C THR A 22 -33.92 -44.62 36.51
N ILE A 23 -33.39 -44.31 37.70
CA ILE A 23 -32.37 -43.27 37.84
C ILE A 23 -31.11 -43.62 37.00
N CYS A 24 -30.63 -44.85 37.09
CA CYS A 24 -29.44 -45.29 36.32
C CYS A 24 -29.69 -45.19 34.79
N VAL A 25 -30.85 -45.62 34.31
CA VAL A 25 -31.20 -45.56 32.90
C VAL A 25 -31.29 -44.11 32.41
N VAL A 26 -31.97 -43.25 33.18
CA VAL A 26 -32.09 -41.82 32.83
C VAL A 26 -30.72 -41.16 32.81
N MET A 27 -29.83 -41.45 33.79
CA MET A 27 -28.50 -40.92 33.85
C MET A 27 -27.65 -41.40 32.67
N CYS A 28 -27.73 -42.68 32.28
CA CYS A 28 -27.04 -43.20 31.10
C CYS A 28 -27.50 -42.52 29.80
N ILE A 29 -28.81 -42.31 29.63
CA ILE A 29 -29.38 -41.62 28.49
C ILE A 29 -28.87 -40.14 28.45
N ALA A 30 -28.90 -39.44 29.60
CA ALA A 30 -28.43 -38.07 29.69
C ALA A 30 -26.94 -37.95 29.35
N ILE A 31 -26.09 -38.84 29.83
CA ILE A 31 -24.67 -38.89 29.52
C ILE A 31 -24.44 -39.13 28.02
N LEU A 32 -25.19 -40.09 27.44
CA LEU A 32 -25.09 -40.41 26.01
C LEU A 32 -25.51 -39.22 25.16
N MET A 33 -26.63 -38.58 25.49
CA MET A 33 -27.10 -37.37 24.78
C MET A 33 -26.10 -36.21 24.89
N ALA A 34 -25.55 -35.99 26.08
CA ALA A 34 -24.50 -34.96 26.26
C ALA A 34 -23.25 -35.28 25.45
N TRP A 35 -22.83 -36.55 25.43
CA TRP A 35 -21.67 -36.96 24.62
C TRP A 35 -21.91 -36.75 23.12
N ILE A 36 -23.08 -37.12 22.61
CA ILE A 36 -23.49 -36.90 21.22
C ILE A 36 -23.49 -35.39 20.90
N ALA A 37 -24.13 -34.58 21.74
CA ALA A 37 -24.23 -33.14 21.56
C ALA A 37 -22.83 -32.46 21.49
N VAL A 38 -21.93 -32.82 22.40
CA VAL A 38 -20.55 -32.31 22.41
C VAL A 38 -19.77 -32.78 21.16
N HIS A 39 -19.88 -34.05 20.83
CA HIS A 39 -19.12 -34.61 19.71
C HIS A 39 -19.56 -34.02 18.36
N TRP A 40 -20.88 -33.86 18.16
CA TRP A 40 -21.44 -33.29 16.92
C TRP A 40 -21.27 -31.77 16.88
N GLY A 41 -21.42 -31.07 18.01
CA GLY A 41 -21.25 -29.63 18.09
C GLY A 41 -19.83 -29.15 17.82
N HIS A 42 -18.81 -29.98 18.09
CA HIS A 42 -17.42 -29.61 17.84
C HIS A 42 -16.91 -29.94 16.43
N ARG A 43 -17.63 -30.74 15.65
CA ARG A 43 -17.20 -31.11 14.28
C ARG A 43 -17.02 -29.93 13.34
N PRO A 44 -17.95 -28.95 13.27
CA PRO A 44 -17.79 -27.78 12.40
C PRO A 44 -16.54 -26.94 12.77
N ILE A 45 -16.30 -26.77 14.08
CA ILE A 45 -15.15 -26.02 14.59
C ILE A 45 -13.83 -26.69 14.20
N ARG A 46 -13.76 -28.02 14.29
CA ARG A 46 -12.56 -28.77 13.86
C ARG A 46 -12.29 -28.60 12.37
N ARG A 47 -13.34 -28.69 11.53
CA ARG A 47 -13.22 -28.48 10.07
C ARG A 47 -12.76 -27.07 9.73
N ALA A 48 -13.31 -26.05 10.39
CA ALA A 48 -12.86 -24.66 10.23
C ALA A 48 -11.38 -24.52 10.59
N ASN A 49 -10.95 -25.10 11.72
CA ASN A 49 -9.55 -25.06 12.15
C ASN A 49 -8.58 -25.77 11.19
N GLU A 50 -9.00 -26.90 10.61
CA GLU A 50 -8.23 -27.61 9.58
C GLU A 50 -8.08 -26.73 8.32
N LYS A 51 -9.15 -26.07 7.86
CA LYS A 51 -9.12 -25.15 6.73
C LYS A 51 -8.19 -23.94 7.03
N ILE A 52 -8.29 -23.36 8.23
CA ILE A 52 -7.41 -22.26 8.66
C ILE A 52 -5.93 -22.69 8.62
N ARG A 53 -5.61 -23.88 9.14
CA ARG A 53 -4.23 -24.40 9.12
C ARG A 53 -3.71 -24.70 7.71
N ALA A 54 -4.59 -24.96 6.75
CA ALA A 54 -4.23 -25.18 5.36
C ALA A 54 -3.95 -23.90 4.58
N ILE A 55 -4.30 -22.71 5.13
CA ILE A 55 -4.01 -21.41 4.54
C ILE A 55 -2.53 -21.11 4.72
N THR A 56 -1.85 -20.94 3.62
CA THR A 56 -0.44 -20.56 3.54
C THR A 56 -0.28 -19.33 2.65
N SER A 57 0.92 -18.73 2.61
CA SER A 57 1.20 -17.60 1.72
C SER A 57 0.91 -17.89 0.24
N SER A 58 1.00 -19.13 -0.19
CA SER A 58 0.66 -19.57 -1.57
C SER A 58 -0.83 -19.88 -1.77
N LYS A 59 -1.63 -19.91 -0.71
CA LYS A 59 -3.06 -20.26 -0.72
C LYS A 59 -3.92 -19.22 -0.01
N LEU A 60 -3.56 -17.95 -0.10
CA LEU A 60 -4.30 -16.84 0.51
C LEU A 60 -5.70 -16.62 -0.09
N HIS A 61 -5.95 -17.13 -1.30
CA HIS A 61 -7.26 -17.06 -1.97
C HIS A 61 -8.33 -17.97 -1.34
N MET A 62 -7.93 -18.91 -0.47
CA MET A 62 -8.88 -19.76 0.22
C MET A 62 -9.74 -18.94 1.19
N ARG A 63 -11.04 -19.28 1.24
CA ARG A 63 -12.00 -18.66 2.16
C ARG A 63 -12.73 -19.73 2.95
N LEU A 64 -13.12 -19.39 4.17
CA LEU A 64 -14.03 -20.20 4.97
C LEU A 64 -15.46 -19.92 4.51
N ASP A 65 -16.26 -20.98 4.30
CA ASP A 65 -17.69 -20.81 4.02
C ASP A 65 -18.43 -20.55 5.35
N PRO A 66 -19.15 -19.41 5.49
CA PRO A 66 -19.94 -19.14 6.68
C PRO A 66 -21.01 -20.23 6.97
N LYS A 67 -21.47 -20.95 5.95
CA LYS A 67 -22.45 -22.04 6.09
C LYS A 67 -21.87 -23.32 6.70
N ASP A 68 -20.55 -23.45 6.74
CA ASP A 68 -19.86 -24.62 7.33
C ASP A 68 -19.68 -24.50 8.85
N VAL A 69 -20.09 -23.39 9.45
CA VAL A 69 -19.92 -23.11 10.89
C VAL A 69 -21.28 -22.80 11.55
N PRO A 70 -21.41 -22.95 12.88
CA PRO A 70 -22.58 -22.50 13.62
C PRO A 70 -22.82 -20.98 13.42
N VAL A 71 -24.09 -20.57 13.52
CA VAL A 71 -24.53 -19.19 13.31
C VAL A 71 -23.78 -18.18 14.20
N GLU A 72 -23.38 -18.60 15.40
CA GLU A 72 -22.63 -17.81 16.37
C GLU A 72 -21.21 -17.48 15.87
N LEU A 73 -20.69 -18.20 14.88
CA LEU A 73 -19.34 -18.02 14.32
C LEU A 73 -19.35 -17.38 12.92
N GLU A 74 -20.50 -17.16 12.30
CA GLU A 74 -20.61 -16.59 10.95
C GLU A 74 -19.93 -15.21 10.86
N GLU A 75 -20.15 -14.33 11.84
CA GLU A 75 -19.53 -13.02 11.89
C GLU A 75 -18.00 -13.10 12.05
N THR A 76 -17.53 -14.06 12.86
CA THR A 76 -16.10 -14.32 13.03
C THR A 76 -15.45 -14.79 11.72
N VAL A 77 -16.12 -15.70 11.01
CA VAL A 77 -15.67 -16.19 9.69
C VAL A 77 -15.66 -15.06 8.66
N ALA A 78 -16.68 -14.20 8.65
CA ALA A 78 -16.74 -13.05 7.76
C ALA A 78 -15.56 -12.06 8.03
N SER A 79 -15.31 -11.75 9.30
CA SER A 79 -14.20 -10.91 9.72
C SER A 79 -12.84 -11.52 9.37
N PHE A 80 -12.69 -12.82 9.55
CA PHE A 80 -11.47 -13.56 9.17
C PHE A 80 -11.26 -13.55 7.65
N ASN A 81 -12.31 -13.78 6.85
CA ASN A 81 -12.22 -13.70 5.39
C ASN A 81 -11.86 -12.29 4.90
N ALA A 82 -12.41 -11.25 5.55
CA ALA A 82 -12.05 -9.86 5.25
C ALA A 82 -10.58 -9.56 5.59
N MET A 83 -10.06 -10.11 6.69
CA MET A 83 -8.64 -10.01 7.04
C MET A 83 -7.76 -10.72 6.01
N LEU A 84 -8.12 -11.94 5.58
CA LEU A 84 -7.41 -12.67 4.52
C LEU A 84 -7.39 -11.88 3.21
N GLY A 85 -8.52 -11.24 2.83
CA GLY A 85 -8.58 -10.38 1.65
C GLY A 85 -7.55 -9.26 1.72
N ARG A 86 -7.47 -8.55 2.84
CA ARG A 86 -6.48 -7.48 3.03
C ARG A 86 -5.02 -7.98 2.95
N ILE A 87 -4.76 -9.19 3.47
CA ILE A 87 -3.42 -9.80 3.39
C ILE A 87 -3.09 -10.19 1.95
N GLU A 88 -4.06 -10.79 1.24
CA GLU A 88 -3.90 -11.18 -0.18
C GLU A 88 -3.62 -9.96 -1.06
N ASP A 89 -4.42 -8.89 -0.91
CA ASP A 89 -4.22 -7.63 -1.62
C ASP A 89 -2.85 -7.00 -1.32
N GLY A 90 -2.45 -6.99 -0.04
CA GLY A 90 -1.13 -6.50 0.37
C GLY A 90 0.01 -7.32 -0.20
N TYR A 91 -0.12 -8.64 -0.26
CA TYR A 91 0.88 -9.53 -0.84
C TYR A 91 0.98 -9.35 -2.37
N ALA A 92 -0.16 -9.25 -3.05
CA ALA A 92 -0.22 -8.97 -4.49
C ALA A 92 0.41 -7.60 -4.82
N GLN A 93 0.11 -6.58 -4.02
CA GLN A 93 0.72 -5.26 -4.15
C GLN A 93 2.25 -5.31 -3.96
N LEU A 94 2.74 -6.03 -2.95
CA LEU A 94 4.19 -6.20 -2.72
C LEU A 94 4.87 -6.91 -3.88
N ALA A 95 4.26 -7.99 -4.42
CA ALA A 95 4.78 -8.73 -5.56
C ALA A 95 4.86 -7.84 -6.82
N ASN A 96 3.81 -7.06 -7.09
CA ASN A 96 3.79 -6.13 -8.23
C ASN A 96 4.88 -5.05 -8.07
N VAL A 97 4.98 -4.42 -6.90
CA VAL A 97 6.02 -3.41 -6.62
C VAL A 97 7.42 -4.00 -6.79
N SER A 98 7.65 -5.24 -6.32
CA SER A 98 8.95 -5.91 -6.47
C SER A 98 9.30 -6.19 -7.93
N ALA A 99 8.30 -6.61 -8.73
CA ALA A 99 8.46 -6.83 -10.17
C ALA A 99 8.77 -5.52 -10.91
N ASP A 100 8.05 -4.45 -10.60
CA ASP A 100 8.26 -3.11 -11.17
C ASP A 100 9.67 -2.58 -10.85
N ILE A 101 10.10 -2.71 -9.58
CA ILE A 101 11.46 -2.36 -9.15
C ILE A 101 12.52 -3.11 -9.95
N ALA A 102 12.36 -4.43 -10.06
CA ALA A 102 13.31 -5.26 -10.80
C ALA A 102 13.37 -4.87 -12.29
N HIS A 103 12.25 -4.50 -12.89
CA HIS A 103 12.19 -4.06 -14.28
C HIS A 103 12.88 -2.72 -14.47
N GLU A 104 12.56 -1.72 -13.63
CA GLU A 104 13.10 -0.37 -13.70
C GLU A 104 14.60 -0.28 -13.34
N LEU A 105 15.12 -1.19 -12.52
CA LEU A 105 16.54 -1.29 -12.23
C LEU A 105 17.31 -2.03 -13.34
N ARG A 106 16.70 -2.99 -14.01
CA ARG A 106 17.37 -3.78 -15.05
C ARG A 106 17.81 -2.92 -16.22
N THR A 107 16.99 -1.99 -16.67
CA THR A 107 17.25 -1.12 -17.83
C THR A 107 18.52 -0.27 -17.65
N PRO A 108 18.66 0.55 -16.60
CA PRO A 108 19.88 1.35 -16.38
C PRO A 108 21.12 0.48 -16.14
N VAL A 109 20.98 -0.65 -15.43
CA VAL A 109 22.10 -1.58 -15.23
C VAL A 109 22.55 -2.17 -16.57
N THR A 110 21.63 -2.59 -17.42
CA THR A 110 21.95 -3.10 -18.77
C THR A 110 22.62 -2.03 -19.61
N ASN A 111 22.15 -0.79 -19.58
CA ASN A 111 22.76 0.33 -20.32
C ASN A 111 24.20 0.58 -19.85
N LEU A 112 24.42 0.68 -18.53
CA LEU A 112 25.76 0.84 -17.94
C LEU A 112 26.72 -0.29 -18.35
N THR A 113 26.23 -1.53 -18.28
CA THR A 113 27.02 -2.71 -18.67
C THR A 113 27.38 -2.63 -20.15
N THR A 114 26.39 -2.44 -21.03
CA THR A 114 26.62 -2.37 -22.49
C THR A 114 27.56 -1.23 -22.87
N GLN A 115 27.36 -0.02 -22.34
CA GLN A 115 28.25 1.11 -22.60
C GLN A 115 29.68 0.81 -22.14
N THR A 116 29.84 0.20 -20.98
CA THR A 116 31.15 -0.17 -20.44
C THR A 116 31.80 -1.26 -21.28
N GLU A 117 31.08 -2.32 -21.68
CA GLU A 117 31.58 -3.41 -22.54
C GLU A 117 32.05 -2.88 -23.91
N VAL A 118 31.28 -1.99 -24.53
CA VAL A 118 31.62 -1.37 -25.83
C VAL A 118 32.93 -0.57 -25.74
N VAL A 119 33.14 0.12 -24.62
CA VAL A 119 34.36 0.94 -24.43
C VAL A 119 35.57 0.10 -24.07
N VAL A 120 35.38 -0.98 -23.30
CA VAL A 120 36.46 -1.92 -22.94
C VAL A 120 36.86 -2.79 -24.13
N GLY A 121 35.91 -3.09 -25.05
CA GLY A 121 36.15 -3.99 -26.21
C GLY A 121 37.04 -3.42 -27.30
N GLN A 122 37.32 -2.11 -27.32
CA GLN A 122 38.19 -1.46 -28.33
C GLN A 122 38.98 -0.30 -27.71
N ALA A 123 40.22 -0.11 -28.18
CA ALA A 123 41.00 1.05 -27.79
C ALA A 123 40.32 2.34 -28.26
N ARG A 124 40.15 3.30 -27.37
CA ARG A 124 39.45 4.58 -27.57
C ARG A 124 40.37 5.74 -27.22
N SER A 125 40.00 6.93 -27.66
CA SER A 125 40.64 8.15 -27.21
C SER A 125 40.31 8.47 -25.74
N THR A 126 41.14 9.23 -25.09
CA THR A 126 40.92 9.68 -23.71
C THR A 126 39.58 10.45 -23.56
N ASP A 127 39.20 11.21 -24.59
CA ASP A 127 37.97 11.99 -24.56
C ASP A 127 36.73 11.10 -24.69
N GLU A 128 36.76 10.04 -25.51
CA GLU A 128 35.68 9.04 -25.59
C GLU A 128 35.51 8.27 -24.27
N TYR A 129 36.61 7.91 -23.59
CA TYR A 129 36.55 7.31 -22.26
C TYR A 129 35.89 8.25 -21.25
N ARG A 130 36.24 9.55 -21.27
CA ARG A 130 35.62 10.53 -20.38
C ARG A 130 34.13 10.70 -20.63
N GLU A 131 33.72 10.80 -21.90
CA GLU A 131 32.30 10.92 -22.25
C GLU A 131 31.47 9.77 -21.71
N VAL A 132 31.92 8.51 -21.87
CA VAL A 132 31.25 7.35 -21.33
C VAL A 132 31.24 7.34 -19.80
N LEU A 133 32.35 7.75 -19.16
CA LEU A 133 32.37 7.84 -17.70
C LEU A 133 31.41 8.92 -17.18
N TYR A 134 31.26 10.07 -17.84
CA TYR A 134 30.27 11.07 -17.47
C TYR A 134 28.85 10.55 -17.68
N SER A 135 28.56 9.90 -18.79
CA SER A 135 27.25 9.24 -19.04
C SER A 135 26.93 8.18 -17.97
N ASN A 136 27.91 7.38 -17.58
CA ASN A 136 27.73 6.39 -16.51
C ASN A 136 27.49 7.05 -15.16
N LEU A 137 28.16 8.17 -14.84
CA LEU A 137 27.92 8.93 -13.61
C LEU A 137 26.50 9.51 -13.56
N GLU A 138 25.98 10.00 -14.67
CA GLU A 138 24.58 10.47 -14.76
C GLU A 138 23.58 9.34 -14.49
N GLU A 139 23.83 8.16 -15.08
CA GLU A 139 22.96 7.00 -14.88
C GLU A 139 23.05 6.44 -13.45
N PHE A 140 24.22 6.44 -12.81
CA PHE A 140 24.34 6.14 -11.38
C PHE A 140 23.60 7.15 -10.50
N GLY A 141 23.67 8.44 -10.83
CA GLY A 141 22.91 9.49 -10.17
C GLY A 141 21.40 9.27 -10.28
N ARG A 142 20.93 8.83 -11.45
CA ARG A 142 19.52 8.44 -11.69
C ARG A 142 19.11 7.24 -10.86
N LEU A 143 19.90 6.17 -10.83
CA LEU A 143 19.68 4.99 -9.99
C LEU A 143 19.57 5.35 -8.51
N ASN A 144 20.50 6.20 -8.02
CA ASN A 144 20.47 6.62 -6.62
C ASN A 144 19.20 7.42 -6.27
N ARG A 145 18.77 8.33 -7.15
CA ARG A 145 17.48 9.04 -6.95
C ARG A 145 16.31 8.06 -6.92
N MET A 146 16.26 7.10 -7.83
CA MET A 146 15.21 6.07 -7.88
C MET A 146 15.16 5.24 -6.59
N ILE A 147 16.31 4.77 -6.09
CA ILE A 147 16.38 4.01 -4.83
C ILE A 147 15.89 4.85 -3.66
N ASN A 148 16.28 6.11 -3.55
CA ASN A 148 15.82 7.02 -2.50
C ASN A 148 14.33 7.31 -2.57
N ASP A 149 13.75 7.38 -3.78
CA ASP A 149 12.32 7.53 -3.99
C ASP A 149 11.54 6.28 -3.58
N MET A 150 12.05 5.09 -3.88
CA MET A 150 11.47 3.83 -3.46
C MET A 150 11.50 3.66 -1.93
N LEU A 151 12.65 3.95 -1.31
CA LEU A 151 12.79 3.90 0.16
C LEU A 151 11.83 4.86 0.83
N PHE A 152 11.68 6.07 0.31
CA PHE A 152 10.73 7.04 0.82
C PHE A 152 9.28 6.52 0.75
N LEU A 153 8.86 5.98 -0.42
CA LEU A 153 7.53 5.42 -0.59
C LEU A 153 7.26 4.20 0.29
N ALA A 154 8.29 3.42 0.61
CA ALA A 154 8.17 2.28 1.52
C ALA A 154 8.00 2.73 2.98
N GLN A 155 8.66 3.82 3.39
CA GLN A 155 8.60 4.35 4.76
C GLN A 155 7.32 5.15 5.03
N THR A 156 6.91 6.01 4.09
CA THR A 156 5.78 6.93 4.27
C THR A 156 4.42 6.19 4.30
N GLY A 157 4.32 5.03 3.61
CA GLY A 157 3.08 4.24 3.58
C GLY A 157 2.73 3.51 4.89
N ASN A 158 3.65 3.42 5.85
CA ASN A 158 3.48 2.55 7.03
C ASN A 158 3.13 3.28 8.33
N ASP A 159 3.42 4.57 8.48
CA ASP A 159 3.02 5.30 9.70
C ASP A 159 2.89 6.83 9.48
N PRO A 160 1.67 7.36 9.39
CA PRO A 160 1.42 8.80 9.32
C PRO A 160 1.83 9.58 10.59
N ARG A 161 2.20 8.88 11.67
CA ARG A 161 2.45 9.51 12.99
C ARG A 161 3.83 10.14 13.14
N ASN A 162 4.73 9.95 12.18
CA ASN A 162 6.12 10.46 12.26
C ASN A 162 6.36 11.76 11.48
N LEU A 163 5.31 12.58 11.24
CA LEU A 163 5.48 13.87 10.58
C LEU A 163 6.05 14.91 11.55
N ASP A 164 7.12 15.59 11.15
CA ASP A 164 7.62 16.79 11.83
C ASP A 164 6.82 18.02 11.40
N LEU A 165 5.61 18.16 11.97
CA LEU A 165 4.68 19.23 11.62
C LEU A 165 5.15 20.57 12.17
N GLN A 166 5.60 21.46 11.29
CA GLN A 166 6.06 22.81 11.58
C GLN A 166 5.17 23.86 10.88
N ILE A 167 5.28 25.11 11.30
CA ILE A 167 4.66 26.23 10.58
C ILE A 167 5.54 26.57 9.37
N VAL A 168 5.04 26.26 8.17
CA VAL A 168 5.74 26.47 6.90
C VAL A 168 5.18 27.67 6.16
N ASN A 169 6.07 28.60 5.76
CA ASN A 169 5.73 29.69 4.85
C ASN A 169 5.79 29.21 3.40
N LEU A 170 4.62 28.93 2.81
CA LEU A 170 4.51 28.42 1.44
C LEU A 170 5.14 29.34 0.39
N THR A 171 4.94 30.66 0.50
CA THR A 171 5.52 31.64 -0.44
C THR A 171 7.03 31.50 -0.47
N LYS A 172 7.67 31.49 0.70
CA LYS A 172 9.12 31.35 0.80
C LYS A 172 9.61 30.00 0.28
N THR A 173 8.87 28.92 0.55
CA THR A 173 9.21 27.58 0.06
C THR A 173 9.14 27.50 -1.46
N ILE A 174 8.07 28.06 -2.06
CA ILE A 174 7.88 28.09 -3.52
C ILE A 174 8.94 28.96 -4.20
N GLN A 175 9.24 30.13 -3.65
CA GLN A 175 10.29 31.01 -4.17
C GLN A 175 11.67 30.33 -4.14
N GLY A 176 12.03 29.69 -3.03
CA GLY A 176 13.31 28.95 -2.96
C GLY A 176 13.38 27.75 -3.92
N LEU A 177 12.23 27.16 -4.30
CA LEU A 177 12.19 26.15 -5.37
C LEU A 177 12.33 26.79 -6.76
N PHE A 178 11.77 27.97 -6.99
CA PHE A 178 11.97 28.69 -8.26
C PHE A 178 13.44 29.06 -8.47
N GLU A 179 14.11 29.57 -7.44
CA GLU A 179 15.55 29.82 -7.46
C GLU A 179 16.35 28.53 -7.72
N TYR A 180 15.98 27.43 -7.09
CA TYR A 180 16.63 26.13 -7.29
C TYR A 180 16.53 25.62 -8.74
N PHE A 181 15.39 25.86 -9.41
CA PHE A 181 15.15 25.40 -10.78
C PHE A 181 15.52 26.44 -11.85
N GLU A 182 16.00 27.63 -11.50
CA GLU A 182 16.25 28.77 -12.41
C GLU A 182 17.07 28.36 -13.64
N ALA A 183 18.23 27.74 -13.43
CA ALA A 183 19.10 27.32 -14.54
C ALA A 183 18.43 26.32 -15.48
N TRP A 184 17.66 25.40 -14.94
CA TRP A 184 16.94 24.41 -15.76
C TRP A 184 15.75 25.03 -16.52
N VAL A 185 15.05 25.95 -15.88
CA VAL A 185 13.96 26.73 -16.50
C VAL A 185 14.48 27.56 -17.69
N GLU A 186 15.64 28.19 -17.54
CA GLU A 186 16.31 28.93 -18.63
C GLU A 186 16.72 28.00 -19.78
N GLU A 187 17.33 26.86 -19.47
CA GLU A 187 17.74 25.86 -20.47
C GLU A 187 16.53 25.34 -21.27
N GLN A 188 15.41 25.03 -20.58
CA GLN A 188 14.16 24.58 -21.22
C GLN A 188 13.45 25.73 -21.96
N GLY A 189 13.78 26.99 -21.67
CA GLY A 189 13.14 28.17 -22.25
C GLY A 189 11.69 28.34 -21.82
N VAL A 190 11.38 27.97 -20.59
CA VAL A 190 10.05 28.11 -19.97
C VAL A 190 10.08 29.20 -18.89
N SER A 191 8.90 29.56 -18.35
CA SER A 191 8.82 30.50 -17.23
C SER A 191 8.04 29.90 -16.07
N LEU A 192 8.35 30.32 -14.84
CA LEU A 192 7.59 29.93 -13.64
C LEU A 192 6.86 31.14 -13.10
N GLN A 193 5.61 30.98 -12.71
CA GLN A 193 4.80 32.02 -12.10
C GLN A 193 4.12 31.54 -10.82
N PHE A 194 4.11 32.38 -9.78
CA PHE A 194 3.35 32.16 -8.57
C PHE A 194 2.09 33.02 -8.55
N LYS A 195 0.92 32.43 -8.30
CA LYS A 195 -0.37 33.12 -8.19
C LYS A 195 -1.06 32.75 -6.88
N GLY A 196 -1.58 33.74 -6.21
CA GLY A 196 -2.34 33.57 -4.99
C GLY A 196 -1.64 34.15 -3.77
N ARG A 197 -2.30 34.03 -2.62
CA ARG A 197 -1.75 34.45 -1.32
C ARG A 197 -1.58 33.20 -0.46
N ALA A 198 -0.36 32.91 -0.10
CA ALA A 198 -0.06 31.77 0.77
C ALA A 198 0.00 32.24 2.23
N VAL A 199 -0.83 31.63 3.06
CA VAL A 199 -0.78 31.75 4.52
C VAL A 199 0.11 30.61 5.06
N PRO A 200 0.82 30.82 6.18
CA PRO A 200 1.56 29.72 6.81
C PRO A 200 0.66 28.51 7.13
N ILE A 201 1.14 27.32 6.81
CA ILE A 201 0.44 26.04 7.06
C ILE A 201 1.22 25.16 8.02
N ARG A 202 0.55 24.24 8.72
CA ARG A 202 1.19 23.18 9.47
C ARG A 202 1.50 22.01 8.53
N ALA A 203 2.77 21.77 8.27
CA ALA A 203 3.20 20.69 7.41
C ALA A 203 4.63 20.23 7.79
N ASP A 204 4.99 19.03 7.39
CA ASP A 204 6.39 18.62 7.35
C ASP A 204 7.09 19.35 6.20
N ARG A 205 8.07 20.17 6.55
CA ARG A 205 8.75 21.07 5.61
C ARG A 205 9.46 20.33 4.49
N GLU A 206 10.17 19.28 4.82
CA GLU A 206 10.97 18.52 3.84
C GLU A 206 10.09 17.69 2.91
N MET A 207 9.05 17.07 3.46
CA MET A 207 8.05 16.34 2.66
C MET A 207 7.31 17.29 1.71
N LEU A 208 6.84 18.45 2.22
CA LEU A 208 6.16 19.44 1.38
C LEU A 208 7.06 19.97 0.27
N ARG A 209 8.32 20.28 0.58
CA ARG A 209 9.31 20.71 -0.40
C ARG A 209 9.52 19.63 -1.47
N ARG A 210 9.59 18.36 -1.07
CA ARG A 210 9.74 17.23 -1.99
C ARG A 210 8.51 17.08 -2.91
N ALA A 211 7.29 17.20 -2.37
CA ALA A 211 6.07 17.16 -3.18
C ALA A 211 6.04 18.29 -4.21
N LEU A 212 6.32 19.53 -3.78
CA LEU A 212 6.36 20.69 -4.67
C LEU A 212 7.46 20.56 -5.72
N SER A 213 8.65 20.07 -5.36
CA SER A 213 9.74 19.82 -6.28
C SER A 213 9.36 18.80 -7.36
N ASN A 214 8.66 17.71 -7.00
CA ASN A 214 8.17 16.72 -7.96
C ASN A 214 7.12 17.31 -8.91
N LEU A 215 6.19 18.11 -8.41
CA LEU A 215 5.19 18.79 -9.25
C LEU A 215 5.83 19.81 -10.19
N LEU A 216 6.76 20.62 -9.67
CA LEU A 216 7.47 21.63 -10.48
C LEU A 216 8.35 20.99 -11.53
N SER A 217 9.11 19.96 -11.21
CA SER A 217 9.94 19.26 -12.18
C SER A 217 9.10 18.65 -13.31
N ASN A 218 7.92 18.11 -13.01
CA ASN A 218 6.98 17.68 -14.03
C ASN A 218 6.48 18.86 -14.86
N ALA A 219 6.06 19.93 -14.24
CA ALA A 219 5.55 21.11 -14.95
C ALA A 219 6.60 21.70 -15.90
N ILE A 220 7.84 21.88 -15.44
CA ILE A 220 8.95 22.38 -16.28
C ILE A 220 9.18 21.47 -17.49
N ARG A 221 9.20 20.17 -17.27
CA ARG A 221 9.47 19.17 -18.31
C ARG A 221 8.40 19.15 -19.41
N TYR A 222 7.13 19.29 -19.02
CA TYR A 222 6.00 19.17 -19.94
C TYR A 222 5.44 20.51 -20.45
N THR A 223 5.98 21.64 -19.99
CA THR A 223 5.64 22.95 -20.52
C THR A 223 6.35 23.17 -21.86
N PRO A 224 5.65 23.57 -22.94
CA PRO A 224 6.28 23.94 -24.19
C PRO A 224 7.20 25.16 -24.02
N ARG A 225 8.25 25.22 -24.86
CA ARG A 225 9.21 26.34 -24.86
C ARG A 225 8.49 27.65 -25.13
N GLY A 226 8.80 28.68 -24.36
CA GLY A 226 8.17 30.01 -24.43
C GLY A 226 6.91 30.15 -23.57
N GLU A 227 6.42 29.07 -22.97
CA GLU A 227 5.22 29.07 -22.15
C GLU A 227 5.54 29.12 -20.65
N THR A 228 4.47 29.30 -19.83
CA THR A 228 4.61 29.51 -18.40
C THR A 228 3.91 28.43 -17.59
N ALA A 229 4.62 27.77 -16.68
CA ALA A 229 4.03 26.94 -15.66
C ALA A 229 3.66 27.80 -14.43
N THR A 230 2.48 27.57 -13.85
CA THR A 230 1.93 28.42 -12.78
C THR A 230 1.70 27.58 -11.51
N VAL A 231 2.27 28.04 -10.39
CA VAL A 231 1.90 27.53 -9.07
C VAL A 231 0.81 28.42 -8.50
N ARG A 232 -0.37 27.83 -8.24
CA ARG A 232 -1.52 28.52 -7.67
C ARG A 232 -1.76 28.06 -6.24
N VAL A 233 -1.85 28.99 -5.31
CA VAL A 233 -2.24 28.70 -3.92
C VAL A 233 -3.54 29.41 -3.59
N SER A 234 -4.51 28.64 -3.11
CA SER A 234 -5.77 29.14 -2.58
C SER A 234 -6.04 28.51 -1.22
N GLN A 235 -6.68 29.24 -0.34
CA GLN A 235 -7.03 28.78 1.00
C GLN A 235 -8.48 29.15 1.31
N ASN A 236 -9.18 28.20 1.92
CA ASN A 236 -10.48 28.42 2.54
C ASN A 236 -10.40 28.04 4.04
N GLU A 237 -11.51 28.09 4.76
CA GLU A 237 -11.56 27.78 6.20
C GLU A 237 -11.18 26.34 6.54
N GLN A 238 -11.26 25.41 5.58
CA GLN A 238 -11.08 23.97 5.80
C GLN A 238 -9.76 23.44 5.23
N ALA A 239 -9.22 24.04 4.16
CA ALA A 239 -8.07 23.52 3.46
C ALA A 239 -7.25 24.57 2.72
N THR A 240 -5.97 24.29 2.56
CA THR A 240 -5.09 25.00 1.63
C THR A 240 -4.89 24.12 0.39
N THR A 241 -5.26 24.64 -0.77
CA THR A 241 -5.07 23.99 -2.06
C THR A 241 -3.86 24.55 -2.76
N ILE A 242 -2.96 23.67 -3.17
CA ILE A 242 -1.77 24.00 -3.97
C ILE A 242 -1.94 23.32 -5.32
N GLY A 243 -2.11 24.10 -6.38
CA GLY A 243 -2.18 23.62 -7.75
C GLY A 243 -0.93 23.98 -8.53
N VAL A 244 -0.44 23.07 -9.34
CA VAL A 244 0.61 23.33 -10.33
C VAL A 244 -0.01 23.08 -11.69
N GLU A 245 -0.06 24.14 -12.50
CA GLU A 245 -0.70 24.18 -13.81
C GLU A 245 0.38 24.41 -14.86
N ASN A 246 0.35 23.64 -15.93
CA ASN A 246 1.22 23.85 -17.07
C ASN A 246 0.47 23.71 -18.39
N PRO A 247 0.72 24.55 -19.39
CA PRO A 247 0.25 24.30 -20.74
C PRO A 247 0.94 23.06 -21.31
N GLY A 248 0.25 22.31 -22.15
CA GLY A 248 0.78 21.10 -22.74
C GLY A 248 -0.31 20.25 -23.36
N GLU A 249 0.08 19.08 -23.85
CA GLU A 249 -0.89 18.13 -24.37
C GLU A 249 -1.84 17.62 -23.29
N LYS A 250 -3.10 17.50 -23.66
CA LYS A 250 -4.13 17.02 -22.75
C LYS A 250 -3.88 15.55 -22.39
N ILE A 251 -3.91 15.26 -21.12
CA ILE A 251 -3.80 13.89 -20.62
C ILE A 251 -5.09 13.13 -20.97
N PRO A 252 -5.02 11.95 -21.60
CA PRO A 252 -6.18 11.12 -21.89
C PRO A 252 -6.96 10.80 -20.61
N ALA A 253 -8.29 10.81 -20.70
CA ALA A 253 -9.15 10.55 -19.52
C ALA A 253 -8.93 9.15 -18.92
N GLU A 254 -8.52 8.19 -19.73
CA GLU A 254 -8.19 6.82 -19.32
C GLU A 254 -6.92 6.72 -18.47
N ASP A 255 -6.02 7.69 -18.60
CA ASP A 255 -4.76 7.75 -17.87
C ASP A 255 -4.90 8.42 -16.49
N LEU A 256 -5.88 9.33 -16.34
CA LEU A 256 -6.05 10.11 -15.12
C LEU A 256 -6.12 9.28 -13.82
N PRO A 257 -6.84 8.14 -13.75
CA PRO A 257 -6.89 7.33 -12.53
C PRO A 257 -5.56 6.65 -12.19
N ARG A 258 -4.66 6.53 -13.18
CA ARG A 258 -3.40 5.81 -13.07
C ARG A 258 -2.17 6.69 -12.87
N LEU A 259 -2.31 8.01 -13.05
CA LEU A 259 -1.18 8.96 -12.99
C LEU A 259 -0.39 8.92 -11.67
N PHE A 260 -1.08 8.61 -10.58
CA PHE A 260 -0.50 8.52 -9.25
C PHE A 260 0.01 7.11 -8.90
N ASN A 261 -0.12 6.15 -9.81
CA ASN A 261 0.44 4.82 -9.61
C ASN A 261 1.95 4.87 -9.75
N ARG A 262 2.65 4.05 -8.96
CA ARG A 262 4.11 3.92 -9.03
C ARG A 262 4.52 3.44 -10.42
N PHE A 263 5.59 3.99 -10.97
CA PHE A 263 6.18 3.64 -12.27
C PHE A 263 5.25 3.89 -13.46
N TYR A 264 4.07 4.48 -13.25
CA TYR A 264 3.15 4.75 -14.34
C TYR A 264 3.65 5.92 -15.21
N ARG A 265 3.59 5.72 -16.53
CA ARG A 265 3.95 6.70 -17.57
C ARG A 265 2.93 6.59 -18.70
N GLY A 266 2.25 7.67 -19.03
CA GLY A 266 1.14 7.67 -19.99
C GLY A 266 1.53 7.34 -21.45
N ASP A 267 2.79 7.55 -21.86
CA ASP A 267 3.24 7.29 -23.22
C ASP A 267 4.62 6.60 -23.26
N PRO A 268 4.67 5.31 -23.64
CA PRO A 268 5.92 4.57 -23.79
C PRO A 268 6.86 5.15 -24.87
N SER A 269 6.33 5.85 -25.89
CA SER A 269 7.15 6.42 -26.98
C SER A 269 7.98 7.63 -26.53
N ARG A 270 7.58 8.27 -25.43
CA ARG A 270 8.29 9.41 -24.80
C ARG A 270 9.42 8.99 -23.86
N GLN A 271 9.74 7.71 -23.77
CA GLN A 271 10.87 7.19 -22.96
C GLN A 271 12.21 7.90 -23.23
N ARG A 272 12.39 8.46 -24.43
CA ARG A 272 13.62 9.16 -24.83
C ARG A 272 13.77 10.60 -24.31
N LYS A 273 12.69 11.22 -23.78
CA LYS A 273 12.70 12.64 -23.34
C LYS A 273 12.66 12.85 -21.82
N GLY A 274 12.56 11.81 -21.00
CA GLY A 274 12.31 12.03 -19.59
C GLY A 274 13.08 11.16 -18.63
N ASP A 275 13.87 11.78 -17.81
CA ASP A 275 14.76 11.22 -16.78
C ASP A 275 14.02 10.71 -15.53
N GLY A 276 12.68 10.63 -15.55
CA GLY A 276 11.87 10.27 -14.38
C GLY A 276 11.43 8.79 -14.37
N ALA A 277 11.62 8.13 -13.23
CA ALA A 277 11.22 6.74 -13.00
C ALA A 277 9.70 6.53 -12.82
N GLY A 278 8.85 7.55 -13.05
CA GLY A 278 7.40 7.45 -12.82
C GLY A 278 7.01 7.38 -11.32
N LEU A 279 7.90 7.80 -10.42
CA LEU A 279 7.66 7.80 -8.97
C LEU A 279 7.21 9.15 -8.42
N GLY A 280 7.46 10.26 -9.14
CA GLY A 280 7.25 11.61 -8.63
C GLY A 280 5.80 11.89 -8.19
N LEU A 281 4.79 11.56 -9.01
CA LEU A 281 3.39 11.76 -8.64
C LEU A 281 2.92 10.79 -7.54
N ALA A 282 3.44 9.57 -7.49
CA ALA A 282 3.17 8.65 -6.39
C ALA A 282 3.73 9.18 -5.06
N ILE A 283 4.90 9.83 -5.08
CA ILE A 283 5.48 10.52 -3.92
C ILE A 283 4.60 11.69 -3.49
N VAL A 284 4.12 12.51 -4.44
CA VAL A 284 3.20 13.61 -4.14
C VAL A 284 1.95 13.09 -3.44
N LYS A 285 1.32 12.06 -4.00
CA LYS A 285 0.14 11.42 -3.40
C LYS A 285 0.42 10.93 -1.99
N SER A 286 1.50 10.19 -1.78
CA SER A 286 1.89 9.66 -0.46
C SER A 286 2.11 10.78 0.57
N ILE A 287 2.72 11.89 0.17
CA ILE A 287 2.94 13.05 1.05
C ILE A 287 1.62 13.74 1.39
N VAL A 288 0.75 13.95 0.41
CA VAL A 288 -0.57 14.59 0.61
C VAL A 288 -1.43 13.75 1.54
N GLU A 289 -1.50 12.42 1.31
CA GLU A 289 -2.24 11.49 2.16
C GLU A 289 -1.68 11.44 3.59
N ALA A 290 -0.35 11.45 3.77
CA ALA A 290 0.29 11.51 5.08
C ALA A 290 -0.09 12.78 5.86
N HIS A 291 -0.32 13.91 5.18
CA HIS A 291 -0.80 15.16 5.78
C HIS A 291 -2.33 15.23 5.94
N GLY A 292 -3.06 14.15 5.66
CA GLY A 292 -4.53 14.12 5.71
C GLY A 292 -5.21 14.86 4.56
N GLY A 293 -4.48 15.18 3.50
CA GLY A 293 -4.99 15.81 2.28
C GLY A 293 -5.60 14.81 1.28
N LYS A 294 -6.09 15.36 0.19
CA LYS A 294 -6.70 14.60 -0.91
C LYS A 294 -6.06 14.95 -2.25
#